data_1cf5939de6142500f854082f6dd51d85
#
_entry.id   1cf5939de6142500f854082f6dd51d85
#
_cell.length_a   1.000
_cell.length_b   1.000
_cell.length_c   1.000
_cell.angle_alpha   90.00
_cell.angle_beta   90.00
_cell.angle_gamma   90.00
#
_symmetry.space_group_name_H-M   'P 1'
#
loop_
_entity.id
_entity.type
_entity.pdbx_description
1 polymer ?
#
loop_
_entity_poly.entity_id
_entity_poly.type
_entity_poly.pdbx_seq_one_letter_code
_entity_poly.pdbx_strand_id
1 'polypeptide(L)'
;MPLFPTKETEPGPLQPADPEEARKIPIASEELAMVLDPRSQIAEQFRVLRNSIVTLNPEGAPRTIVVTSALSGEGKTVATLNLALAMTELARTHVLVVDADLHHPSIERYLTLPRRQGLS
;
A
#
# COMPACT_ATOMS: atom_id res chain seq x y z
N MET A 1 -21.65 -38.03 4.37
CA MET A 1 -22.13 -36.83 3.67
C MET A 1 -21.22 -35.69 4.03
N PRO A 2 -20.36 -35.18 3.13
CA PRO A 2 -19.46 -34.09 3.46
C PRO A 2 -20.25 -32.78 3.60
N LEU A 3 -20.03 -32.07 4.70
CA LEU A 3 -20.73 -30.82 5.07
C LEU A 3 -20.26 -29.58 4.30
N PHE A 4 -19.30 -29.73 3.38
CA PHE A 4 -18.78 -28.60 2.57
C PHE A 4 -18.61 -29.07 1.12
N PRO A 5 -19.08 -28.28 0.14
CA PRO A 5 -18.79 -28.56 -1.26
C PRO A 5 -17.32 -28.21 -1.54
N THR A 6 -16.50 -29.23 -1.70
CA THR A 6 -15.15 -29.09 -2.24
C THR A 6 -15.23 -28.82 -3.74
N LYS A 7 -15.37 -27.57 -4.12
CA LYS A 7 -14.96 -27.13 -5.43
C LYS A 7 -13.66 -26.37 -5.24
N GLU A 8 -12.57 -27.11 -5.20
CA GLU A 8 -11.23 -26.55 -5.40
C GLU A 8 -11.18 -26.03 -6.84
N THR A 9 -11.47 -24.76 -6.99
CA THR A 9 -11.07 -24.03 -8.18
C THR A 9 -9.63 -23.63 -7.89
N GLU A 10 -8.67 -24.35 -8.44
CA GLU A 10 -7.27 -23.92 -8.41
C GLU A 10 -7.21 -22.48 -8.90
N PRO A 11 -6.59 -21.56 -8.15
CA PRO A 11 -6.35 -20.22 -8.65
C PRO A 11 -5.46 -20.37 -9.89
N GLY A 12 -5.96 -19.95 -11.04
CA GLY A 12 -5.17 -19.91 -12.25
C GLY A 12 -3.90 -19.06 -12.03
N PRO A 13 -2.84 -19.24 -12.83
CA PRO A 13 -1.60 -18.52 -12.67
C PRO A 13 -1.90 -17.03 -12.63
N LEU A 14 -1.35 -16.35 -11.59
CA LEU A 14 -1.42 -14.90 -11.46
C LEU A 14 -0.87 -14.28 -12.74
N GLN A 15 -1.74 -13.80 -13.59
CA GLN A 15 -1.31 -13.01 -14.76
C GLN A 15 -0.73 -11.71 -14.20
N PRO A 16 0.49 -11.32 -14.62
CA PRO A 16 1.02 -10.04 -14.28
C PRO A 16 0.02 -8.96 -14.73
N ALA A 17 -0.35 -8.06 -13.83
CA ALA A 17 -1.24 -6.95 -14.15
C ALA A 17 -0.62 -6.17 -15.33
N ASP A 18 -1.46 -5.84 -16.31
CA ASP A 18 -1.03 -5.03 -17.45
C ASP A 18 -0.46 -3.71 -16.90
N PRO A 19 0.79 -3.35 -17.28
CA PRO A 19 1.39 -2.09 -16.83
C PRO A 19 0.58 -0.84 -17.19
N GLU A 20 -0.28 -0.91 -18.20
CA GLU A 20 -1.20 0.16 -18.57
C GLU A 20 -2.43 0.23 -17.66
N GLU A 21 -2.95 -0.89 -17.18
CA GLU A 21 -4.02 -0.92 -16.18
C GLU A 21 -3.55 -0.37 -14.82
N ALA A 22 -2.31 -0.68 -14.44
CA ALA A 22 -1.71 -0.17 -13.20
C ALA A 22 -1.56 1.37 -13.19
N ARG A 23 -1.53 2.02 -14.36
CA ARG A 23 -1.43 3.49 -14.50
C ARG A 23 -2.76 4.22 -14.36
N LYS A 24 -3.89 3.53 -14.35
CA LYS A 24 -5.24 4.12 -14.36
C LYS A 24 -5.99 3.97 -13.04
N ILE A 25 -5.30 3.72 -11.94
CA ILE A 25 -5.96 3.62 -10.63
C ILE A 25 -6.41 5.03 -10.23
N PRO A 26 -7.73 5.34 -10.25
CA PRO A 26 -8.21 6.61 -9.75
C PRO A 26 -8.04 6.62 -8.23
N ILE A 27 -7.13 7.44 -7.74
CA ILE A 27 -6.92 7.60 -6.30
C ILE A 27 -8.02 8.51 -5.79
N ALA A 28 -8.90 7.97 -4.97
CA ALA A 28 -10.13 8.63 -4.57
C ALA A 28 -10.02 9.40 -3.25
N SER A 29 -8.98 9.22 -2.47
CA SER A 29 -8.92 9.82 -1.14
C SER A 29 -8.14 11.13 -1.13
N GLU A 30 -8.80 12.20 -0.68
CA GLU A 30 -8.17 13.52 -0.45
C GLU A 30 -7.04 13.48 0.59
N GLU A 31 -6.94 12.41 1.36
CA GLU A 31 -5.92 12.21 2.37
C GLU A 31 -4.58 11.73 1.82
N LEU A 32 -4.52 11.36 0.53
CA LEU A 32 -3.28 10.94 -0.13
C LEU A 32 -2.54 12.15 -0.73
N ALA A 33 -1.94 12.94 0.13
CA ALA A 33 -1.25 14.18 -0.22
C ALA A 33 -0.15 13.99 -1.27
N MET A 34 0.54 12.84 -1.25
CA MET A 34 1.59 12.53 -2.23
C MET A 34 1.09 12.47 -3.68
N VAL A 35 -0.21 12.28 -3.87
CA VAL A 35 -0.83 12.19 -5.20
C VAL A 35 -1.61 13.45 -5.55
N LEU A 36 -2.48 13.91 -4.63
CA LEU A 36 -3.41 14.99 -4.91
C LEU A 36 -2.74 16.37 -4.83
N ASP A 37 -1.82 16.54 -3.92
CA ASP A 37 -1.01 17.77 -3.80
C ASP A 37 0.46 17.44 -3.48
N PRO A 38 1.21 16.96 -4.48
CA PRO A 38 2.61 16.55 -4.29
C PRO A 38 3.55 17.68 -3.84
N ARG A 39 3.10 18.94 -3.93
CA ARG A 39 3.85 20.11 -3.50
C ARG A 39 3.42 20.62 -2.13
N SER A 40 2.47 19.98 -1.48
CA SER A 40 2.01 20.37 -0.16
C SER A 40 3.10 20.16 0.90
N GLN A 41 2.95 20.89 1.99
CA GLN A 41 3.80 20.71 3.16
C GLN A 41 3.69 19.29 3.72
N ILE A 42 2.51 18.67 3.64
CA ILE A 42 2.30 17.29 4.09
C ILE A 42 3.11 16.31 3.22
N ALA A 43 3.06 16.46 1.90
CA ALA A 43 3.85 15.62 1.00
C ALA A 43 5.36 15.76 1.29
N GLU A 44 5.82 16.97 1.57
CA GLU A 44 7.21 17.21 1.92
C GLU A 44 7.61 16.54 3.24
N GLN A 45 6.74 16.52 4.24
CA GLN A 45 6.98 15.80 5.49
C GLN A 45 7.16 14.29 5.26
N PHE A 46 6.39 13.69 4.34
CA PHE A 46 6.59 12.29 3.98
C PHE A 46 7.91 12.04 3.24
N ARG A 47 8.38 12.98 2.43
CA ARG A 47 9.72 12.91 1.81
C ARG A 47 10.84 13.02 2.85
N VAL A 48 10.69 13.88 3.84
CA VAL A 48 11.64 13.98 4.96
C VAL A 48 11.68 12.66 5.75
N LEU A 49 10.50 12.09 6.07
CA LEU A 49 10.42 10.79 6.74
C LEU A 49 11.07 9.68 5.91
N ARG A 50 10.76 9.61 4.62
CA ARG A 50 11.41 8.69 3.68
C ARG A 50 12.94 8.82 3.73
N ASN A 51 13.46 10.04 3.64
CA ASN A 51 14.90 10.26 3.65
C ASN A 51 15.53 9.79 4.96
N SER A 52 14.87 9.99 6.09
CA SER A 52 15.32 9.48 7.38
C SER A 52 15.38 7.95 7.38
N ILE A 53 14.35 7.29 6.85
CA ILE A 53 14.33 5.82 6.75
C ILE A 53 15.45 5.30 5.83
N VAL A 54 15.67 5.96 4.69
CA VAL A 54 16.76 5.60 3.76
C VAL A 54 18.11 5.74 4.42
N THR A 55 18.32 6.80 5.19
CA THR A 55 19.59 7.02 5.92
C THR A 55 19.88 5.91 6.94
N LEU A 56 18.83 5.31 7.52
CA LEU A 56 18.96 4.15 8.42
C LEU A 56 19.29 2.84 7.68
N ASN A 57 19.30 2.87 6.36
CA ASN A 57 19.58 1.70 5.50
C ASN A 57 20.60 2.04 4.39
N PRO A 58 21.83 2.40 4.74
CA PRO A 58 22.83 2.88 3.79
C PRO A 58 23.21 1.85 2.72
N GLU A 59 23.09 0.57 3.02
CA GLU A 59 23.42 -0.52 2.09
C GLU A 59 22.29 -0.83 1.09
N GLY A 60 21.10 -0.20 1.25
CA GLY A 60 19.96 -0.36 0.35
C GLY A 60 19.35 -1.77 0.34
N ALA A 61 19.61 -2.58 1.37
CA ALA A 61 19.03 -3.92 1.48
C ALA A 61 17.49 -3.84 1.61
N PRO A 62 16.75 -4.85 1.13
CA PRO A 62 15.30 -4.91 1.33
C PRO A 62 14.93 -4.79 2.82
N ARG A 63 13.92 -3.99 3.12
CA ARG A 63 13.46 -3.71 4.49
C ARG A 63 11.97 -3.91 4.61
N THR A 64 11.56 -4.39 5.76
CA THR A 64 10.17 -4.44 6.16
C THR A 64 9.91 -3.32 7.16
N ILE A 65 8.88 -2.51 6.89
CA ILE A 65 8.43 -1.43 7.76
C ILE A 65 7.04 -1.80 8.24
N VAL A 66 6.82 -1.79 9.54
CA VAL A 66 5.52 -2.01 10.15
C VAL A 66 4.99 -0.69 10.68
N VAL A 67 3.81 -0.30 10.23
CA VAL A 67 3.10 0.88 10.73
C VAL A 67 1.97 0.41 11.63
N THR A 68 1.98 0.85 12.87
CA THR A 68 0.98 0.48 13.86
C THR A 68 0.52 1.70 14.66
N SER A 69 -0.58 1.57 15.39
CA SER A 69 -1.08 2.60 16.30
C SER A 69 -1.82 1.98 17.47
N ALA A 70 -2.02 2.74 18.54
CA ALA A 70 -2.70 2.28 19.75
C ALA A 70 -4.20 2.07 19.53
N LEU A 71 -4.83 2.91 18.71
CA LEU A 71 -6.27 2.90 18.48
C LEU A 71 -6.61 2.79 17.01
N SER A 72 -7.83 2.33 16.73
CA SER A 72 -8.39 2.36 15.38
C SER A 72 -8.64 3.82 14.95
N GLY A 73 -8.45 4.11 13.65
CA GLY A 73 -8.76 5.43 13.09
C GLY A 73 -7.67 6.50 13.30
N GLU A 74 -6.49 6.16 13.80
CA GLU A 74 -5.38 7.11 14.01
C GLU A 74 -4.58 7.43 12.73
N GLY A 75 -5.03 6.99 11.56
CA GLY A 75 -4.40 7.33 10.28
C GLY A 75 -3.31 6.37 9.82
N LYS A 76 -3.21 5.14 10.35
CA LYS A 76 -2.21 4.14 9.93
C LYS A 76 -2.17 3.94 8.42
N THR A 77 -3.33 3.70 7.83
CA THR A 77 -3.45 3.40 6.39
C THR A 77 -3.03 4.59 5.55
N VAL A 78 -3.50 5.79 5.89
CA VAL A 78 -3.13 7.03 5.20
C VAL A 78 -1.63 7.30 5.30
N ALA A 79 -1.05 7.15 6.50
CA ALA A 79 0.38 7.31 6.69
C ALA A 79 1.20 6.28 5.90
N THR A 80 0.78 5.02 5.92
CA THR A 80 1.42 3.93 5.17
C THR A 80 1.41 4.20 3.67
N LEU A 81 0.26 4.59 3.12
CA LEU A 81 0.12 4.85 1.69
C LEU A 81 0.92 6.07 1.24
N ASN A 82 0.87 7.18 1.98
CA ASN A 82 1.68 8.35 1.66
C ASN A 82 3.18 8.05 1.74
N LEU A 83 3.62 7.30 2.75
CA LEU A 83 5.02 6.89 2.86
C LEU A 83 5.43 5.97 1.70
N ALA A 84 4.59 4.98 1.36
CA ALA A 84 4.83 4.08 0.24
C ALA A 84 4.96 4.86 -1.09
N LEU A 85 4.06 5.81 -1.33
CA LEU A 85 4.11 6.70 -2.48
C LEU A 85 5.39 7.55 -2.50
N ALA A 86 5.78 8.11 -1.35
CA ALA A 86 7.04 8.85 -1.24
C ALA A 86 8.26 7.96 -1.55
N MET A 87 8.24 6.68 -1.13
CA MET A 87 9.30 5.72 -1.44
C MET A 87 9.39 5.42 -2.93
N THR A 88 8.27 5.37 -3.66
CA THR A 88 8.27 5.11 -5.12
C THR A 88 8.88 6.23 -5.95
N GLU A 89 9.05 7.43 -5.39
CA GLU A 89 9.79 8.52 -6.07
C GLU A 89 11.29 8.23 -6.19
N LEU A 90 11.82 7.30 -5.40
CA LEU A 90 13.23 6.92 -5.45
C LEU A 90 13.49 5.97 -6.63
N ALA A 91 14.51 6.28 -7.41
CA ALA A 91 14.91 5.44 -8.55
C ALA A 91 15.26 4.00 -8.08
N ARG A 92 14.77 3.01 -8.82
CA ARG A 92 15.03 1.57 -8.57
C ARG A 92 14.46 1.04 -7.24
N THR A 93 13.52 1.75 -6.64
CA THR A 93 12.82 1.29 -5.43
C THR A 93 11.51 0.64 -5.82
N HIS A 94 11.31 -0.59 -5.36
CA HIS A 94 10.04 -1.31 -5.48
C HIS A 94 9.42 -1.42 -4.11
N VAL A 95 8.15 -1.04 -4.00
CA VAL A 95 7.41 -1.02 -2.74
C VAL A 95 6.25 -1.99 -2.83
N LEU A 96 6.17 -2.90 -1.89
CA LEU A 96 5.02 -3.75 -1.67
C LEU A 96 4.30 -3.26 -0.41
N VAL A 97 3.03 -2.95 -0.52
CA VAL A 97 2.19 -2.61 0.63
C VAL A 97 1.28 -3.78 0.95
N VAL A 98 1.26 -4.19 2.20
CA VAL A 98 0.43 -5.29 2.70
C VAL A 98 -0.54 -4.75 3.74
N ASP A 99 -1.85 -4.92 3.50
CA ASP A 99 -2.87 -4.63 4.50
C ASP A 99 -2.95 -5.79 5.50
N ALA A 100 -2.36 -5.60 6.66
CA ALA A 100 -2.38 -6.58 7.74
C ALA A 100 -3.49 -6.30 8.78
N ASP A 101 -4.35 -5.31 8.55
CA ASP A 101 -5.54 -5.07 9.36
C ASP A 101 -6.67 -5.97 8.88
N LEU A 102 -6.67 -7.23 9.33
CA LEU A 102 -7.64 -8.23 8.91
C LEU A 102 -9.07 -7.93 9.39
N HIS A 103 -9.23 -7.07 10.39
CA HIS A 103 -10.55 -6.69 10.91
C HIS A 103 -11.18 -5.55 10.11
N HIS A 104 -10.37 -4.58 9.71
CA HIS A 104 -10.83 -3.38 9.01
C HIS A 104 -9.88 -3.03 7.84
N PRO A 105 -9.71 -3.93 6.85
CA PRO A 105 -8.86 -3.65 5.70
C PRO A 105 -9.38 -2.43 4.95
N SER A 106 -8.50 -1.51 4.59
CA SER A 106 -8.90 -0.22 4.03
C SER A 106 -8.06 0.28 2.86
N ILE A 107 -6.94 -0.36 2.55
CA ILE A 107 -6.06 0.06 1.44
C ILE A 107 -6.81 0.10 0.11
N GLU A 108 -7.58 -0.93 -0.21
CA GLU A 108 -8.36 -0.99 -1.43
C GLU A 108 -9.33 0.18 -1.58
N ARG A 109 -9.95 0.60 -0.45
CA ARG A 109 -10.87 1.75 -0.44
C ARG A 109 -10.15 3.07 -0.73
N TYR A 110 -8.98 3.29 -0.13
CA TYR A 110 -8.20 4.52 -0.36
C TYR A 110 -7.67 4.61 -1.79
N LEU A 111 -7.36 3.48 -2.39
CA LEU A 111 -6.84 3.40 -3.75
C LEU A 111 -7.93 3.14 -4.80
N THR A 112 -9.20 3.08 -4.39
CA THR A 112 -10.34 2.73 -5.28
C THR A 112 -10.14 1.44 -6.08
N LEU A 113 -9.47 0.47 -5.49
CA LEU A 113 -9.25 -0.82 -6.09
C LEU A 113 -10.50 -1.71 -5.97
N PRO A 114 -10.79 -2.56 -6.95
CA PRO A 114 -11.84 -3.56 -6.81
C PRO A 114 -11.45 -4.54 -5.70
N ARG A 115 -12.44 -4.92 -4.88
CA ARG A 115 -12.23 -5.94 -3.84
C ARG A 115 -11.82 -7.25 -4.49
N ARG A 116 -10.70 -7.80 -4.05
CA ARG A 116 -10.18 -9.10 -4.48
C ARG A 116 -9.94 -10.00 -3.26
N GLN A 117 -9.80 -11.30 -3.49
CA GLN A 117 -9.31 -12.20 -2.46
C GLN A 117 -7.90 -11.78 -2.03
N GLY A 118 -7.71 -11.58 -0.73
CA GLY A 118 -6.45 -11.16 -0.13
C GLY A 118 -5.84 -12.26 0.74
N LEU A 119 -5.24 -11.87 1.85
CA LEU A 119 -4.59 -12.75 2.81
C LEU A 119 -5.58 -13.57 3.67
N SER A 120 -6.85 -13.26 3.64
CA SER A 120 -7.90 -13.93 4.42
C SER A 120 -8.73 -14.84 3.56
#